data_ec6aeb1c8d4ca3d517fcaab5b6bf46be
#
_entry.id   ec6aeb1c8d4ca3d517fcaab5b6bf46be
#
_cell.length_a   1.000
_cell.length_b   1.000
_cell.length_c   1.000
_cell.angle_alpha   90.00
_cell.angle_beta   90.00
_cell.angle_gamma   90.00
#
_symmetry.space_group_name_H-M   'P 1'
#
loop_
_entity.id
_entity.type
_entity.pdbx_description
1 polymer ?
#
loop_
_entity_poly.entity_id
_entity_poly.type
_entity_poly.pdbx_seq_one_letter_code
_entity_poly.pdbx_strand_id
1 'polypeptide(L)'
;MSEQHDDLVNISMPKSNYQKTPASLDVMDVEQAVRDRYGAAAQAAESALCCPVDYDARYLKIIPAEIIERDYGCGDPSKHIQAGETVLDLGSGGGKICYIGAQVVGSEGHVIGVDRNDDMLDLARKYQDQIADSLGYANVEFRKG
;
A
#
# COMPACT_ATOMS: atom_id res chain seq x y z
N MET A 1 -56.69 22.54 22.07
CA MET A 1 -55.70 23.43 22.66
C MET A 1 -54.83 22.58 23.57
N SER A 2 -53.65 22.26 23.14
CA SER A 2 -52.56 21.82 24.02
C SER A 2 -51.27 21.96 23.19
N GLU A 3 -50.53 22.99 23.56
CA GLU A 3 -49.22 23.30 23.02
C GLU A 3 -48.24 22.25 23.51
N GLN A 4 -47.56 21.59 22.57
CA GLN A 4 -46.40 20.76 22.90
C GLN A 4 -45.15 21.63 22.75
N HIS A 5 -44.47 21.83 23.87
CA HIS A 5 -43.16 22.47 23.95
C HIS A 5 -42.11 21.58 23.31
N ASP A 6 -41.44 22.10 22.27
CA ASP A 6 -40.21 21.59 21.74
C ASP A 6 -39.05 21.90 22.72
N ASP A 7 -38.65 20.91 23.49
CA ASP A 7 -37.39 20.95 24.24
C ASP A 7 -36.21 20.70 23.29
N LEU A 8 -35.68 21.78 22.72
CA LEU A 8 -34.40 21.74 22.02
C LEU A 8 -33.27 21.49 23.03
N VAL A 9 -32.80 20.26 23.10
CA VAL A 9 -31.60 19.89 23.85
C VAL A 9 -30.39 20.58 23.21
N ASN A 10 -29.91 21.62 23.85
CA ASN A 10 -28.69 22.33 23.45
C ASN A 10 -27.46 21.47 23.79
N ILE A 11 -27.01 20.64 22.82
CA ILE A 11 -25.78 19.89 22.94
C ILE A 11 -24.61 20.83 22.67
N SER A 12 -24.10 21.42 23.73
CA SER A 12 -22.83 22.18 23.72
C SER A 12 -21.69 21.21 23.43
N MET A 13 -21.20 21.20 22.18
CA MET A 13 -19.99 20.46 21.85
C MET A 13 -18.79 21.07 22.60
N PRO A 14 -17.91 20.24 23.19
CA PRO A 14 -16.69 20.75 23.81
C PRO A 14 -15.83 21.39 22.71
N LYS A 15 -15.39 22.62 22.94
CA LYS A 15 -14.43 23.30 22.05
C LYS A 15 -13.16 22.48 22.04
N SER A 16 -12.89 21.82 20.91
CA SER A 16 -11.64 21.14 20.65
C SER A 16 -10.51 22.15 20.85
N ASN A 17 -9.65 21.90 21.85
CA ASN A 17 -8.37 22.56 21.99
C ASN A 17 -7.44 22.06 20.88
N TYR A 18 -7.70 22.50 19.67
CA TYR A 18 -6.75 22.35 18.58
C TYR A 18 -5.59 23.31 18.86
N GLN A 19 -4.58 22.82 19.58
CA GLN A 19 -3.34 23.53 19.73
C GLN A 19 -2.74 23.68 18.33
N LYS A 20 -2.59 24.93 17.88
CA LYS A 20 -1.84 25.26 16.68
C LYS A 20 -0.49 24.56 16.74
N THR A 21 -0.28 23.58 15.88
CA THR A 21 1.03 22.99 15.60
C THR A 21 2.00 24.12 15.22
N PRO A 22 3.22 24.11 15.74
CA PRO A 22 4.21 25.12 15.38
C PRO A 22 4.55 25.04 13.89
N ALA A 23 4.65 26.22 13.29
CA ALA A 23 5.27 26.55 12.01
C ALA A 23 5.23 25.48 10.91
N SER A 24 4.58 25.85 9.81
CA SER A 24 4.64 25.20 8.50
C SER A 24 5.90 24.36 8.28
N LEU A 25 5.79 23.05 8.47
CA LEU A 25 6.69 22.14 7.77
C LEU A 25 6.50 22.44 6.28
N ASP A 26 7.53 22.86 5.62
CA ASP A 26 7.52 23.07 4.19
C ASP A 26 7.09 21.77 3.53
N VAL A 27 6.20 21.80 2.55
CA VAL A 27 5.69 20.61 1.87
C VAL A 27 6.86 19.77 1.33
N MET A 28 7.94 20.41 0.95
CA MET A 28 9.21 19.77 0.53
C MET A 28 9.86 18.95 1.66
N ASP A 29 9.80 19.41 2.90
CA ASP A 29 10.36 18.68 4.06
C ASP A 29 9.54 17.43 4.38
N VAL A 30 8.22 17.47 4.23
CA VAL A 30 7.35 16.31 4.45
C VAL A 30 7.58 15.25 3.39
N GLU A 31 7.65 15.62 2.12
CA GLU A 31 7.95 14.69 1.02
C GLU A 31 9.31 14.02 1.19
N GLN A 32 10.33 14.77 1.59
CA GLN A 32 11.66 14.23 1.82
C GLN A 32 11.66 13.27 3.01
N ALA A 33 11.02 13.62 4.13
CA ALA A 33 10.92 12.76 5.30
C ALA A 33 10.19 11.45 5.00
N VAL A 34 9.13 11.49 4.19
CA VAL A 34 8.41 10.30 3.74
C VAL A 34 9.33 9.42 2.86
N ARG A 35 10.02 10.04 1.90
CA ARG A 35 10.94 9.34 0.99
C ARG A 35 12.06 8.65 1.74
N ASP A 36 12.69 9.36 2.69
CA ASP A 36 13.80 8.84 3.49
C ASP A 36 13.34 7.68 4.38
N ARG A 37 12.16 7.77 4.98
CA ARG A 37 11.60 6.73 5.83
C ARG A 37 11.30 5.45 5.05
N TYR A 38 10.64 5.56 3.90
CA TYR A 38 10.34 4.38 3.07
C TYR A 38 11.59 3.85 2.34
N GLY A 39 12.54 4.71 2.00
CA GLY A 39 13.83 4.29 1.47
C GLY A 39 14.65 3.48 2.49
N ALA A 40 14.69 3.92 3.75
CA ALA A 40 15.31 3.16 4.83
C ALA A 40 14.59 1.81 5.05
N ALA A 41 13.26 1.79 5.01
CA ALA A 41 12.45 0.60 5.15
C ALA A 41 12.65 -0.40 3.98
N ALA A 42 13.00 0.07 2.79
CA ALA A 42 13.38 -0.79 1.67
C ALA A 42 14.72 -1.51 1.89
N GLN A 43 15.60 -0.95 2.74
CA GLN A 43 16.91 -1.54 3.05
C GLN A 43 16.86 -2.50 4.25
N ALA A 44 15.96 -2.27 5.21
CA ALA A 44 15.80 -3.09 6.41
C ALA A 44 14.33 -3.08 6.86
N ALA A 45 13.85 -4.21 7.42
CA ALA A 45 12.49 -4.29 7.94
C ALA A 45 12.23 -3.26 9.05
N GLU A 46 11.16 -2.48 8.92
CA GLU A 46 10.75 -1.44 9.87
C GLU A 46 9.42 -1.83 10.53
N SER A 47 9.51 -2.41 11.72
CA SER A 47 8.36 -2.93 12.46
C SER A 47 7.29 -1.86 12.79
N ALA A 48 7.69 -0.61 12.91
CA ALA A 48 6.76 0.50 13.18
C ALA A 48 5.86 0.87 11.99
N LEU A 49 6.18 0.37 10.79
CA LEU A 49 5.38 0.55 9.58
C LEU A 49 4.54 -0.69 9.24
N CYS A 50 4.75 -1.82 9.92
CA CYS A 50 4.11 -3.09 9.61
C CYS A 50 2.67 -3.12 10.16
N CYS A 51 1.68 -3.30 9.27
CA CYS A 51 0.30 -3.58 9.64
C CYS A 51 0.02 -5.08 9.47
N PRO A 52 -0.54 -5.79 10.47
CA PRO A 52 -0.92 -7.19 10.29
C PRO A 52 -2.09 -7.27 9.30
N VAL A 53 -1.86 -7.95 8.19
CA VAL A 53 -2.87 -8.23 7.16
C VAL A 53 -2.90 -9.72 6.91
N ASP A 54 -4.09 -10.29 6.87
CA ASP A 54 -4.30 -11.71 6.60
C ASP A 54 -4.48 -11.92 5.08
N TYR A 55 -3.40 -12.31 4.42
CA TYR A 55 -3.39 -12.67 3.01
C TYR A 55 -3.61 -14.16 2.82
N ASP A 56 -4.19 -14.55 1.68
CA ASP A 56 -4.27 -15.96 1.31
C ASP A 56 -2.85 -16.54 1.14
N ALA A 57 -2.52 -17.48 2.02
CA ALA A 57 -1.19 -18.08 2.08
C ALA A 57 -0.77 -18.78 0.76
N ARG A 58 -1.72 -19.12 -0.11
CA ARG A 58 -1.43 -19.71 -1.42
C ARG A 58 -0.62 -18.76 -2.29
N TYR A 59 -0.97 -17.47 -2.29
CA TYR A 59 -0.30 -16.46 -3.10
C TYR A 59 1.05 -16.03 -2.54
N LEU A 60 1.30 -16.24 -1.24
CA LEU A 60 2.57 -15.87 -0.61
C LEU A 60 3.71 -16.85 -0.91
N LYS A 61 3.40 -18.07 -1.35
CA LYS A 61 4.40 -19.15 -1.49
C LYS A 61 5.54 -18.85 -2.46
N ILE A 62 5.26 -18.13 -3.55
CA ILE A 62 6.27 -17.79 -4.56
C ILE A 62 6.91 -16.42 -4.32
N ILE A 63 6.35 -15.64 -3.39
CA ILE A 63 6.86 -14.30 -3.09
C ILE A 63 8.04 -14.41 -2.11
N PRO A 64 9.21 -13.86 -2.44
CA PRO A 64 10.37 -13.89 -1.56
C PRO A 64 10.10 -13.26 -0.19
N ALA A 65 10.66 -13.85 0.86
CA ALA A 65 10.50 -13.38 2.23
C ALA A 65 10.89 -11.90 2.39
N GLU A 66 11.93 -11.47 1.69
CA GLU A 66 12.39 -10.07 1.71
C GLU A 66 11.29 -9.08 1.27
N ILE A 67 10.47 -9.43 0.28
CA ILE A 67 9.32 -8.61 -0.13
C ILE A 67 8.23 -8.61 0.94
N ILE A 68 7.93 -9.77 1.53
CA ILE A 68 6.90 -9.91 2.56
C ILE A 68 7.28 -9.12 3.81
N GLU A 69 8.54 -9.21 4.25
CA GLU A 69 9.07 -8.55 5.45
C GLU A 69 9.15 -7.03 5.32
N ARG A 70 9.30 -6.53 4.10
CA ARG A 70 9.40 -5.08 3.80
C ARG A 70 8.12 -4.52 3.17
N ASP A 71 7.01 -5.21 3.35
CA ASP A 71 5.70 -4.71 2.94
C ASP A 71 5.05 -3.92 4.08
N TYR A 72 4.65 -2.71 3.76
CA TYR A 72 4.04 -1.76 4.69
C TYR A 72 2.59 -1.42 4.31
N GLY A 73 1.97 -2.28 3.51
CA GLY A 73 0.57 -2.15 3.10
C GLY A 73 -0.39 -2.40 4.28
N CYS A 74 -1.49 -1.66 4.29
CA CYS A 74 -2.50 -1.69 5.37
C CYS A 74 -3.78 -2.41 4.97
N GLY A 75 -3.78 -3.24 3.94
CA GLY A 75 -4.97 -3.97 3.47
C GLY A 75 -4.66 -5.01 2.41
N ASP A 76 -5.65 -5.80 2.07
CA ASP A 76 -5.57 -6.78 1.00
C ASP A 76 -6.54 -6.42 -0.14
N PRO A 77 -6.11 -5.59 -1.11
CA PRO A 77 -6.92 -5.25 -2.28
C PRO A 77 -7.04 -6.40 -3.28
N SER A 78 -6.24 -7.46 -3.16
CA SER A 78 -6.26 -8.59 -4.10
C SER A 78 -7.61 -9.32 -4.14
N LYS A 79 -8.41 -9.19 -3.09
CA LYS A 79 -9.78 -9.72 -3.00
C LYS A 79 -10.74 -9.16 -4.05
N HIS A 80 -10.42 -8.02 -4.63
CA HIS A 80 -11.23 -7.33 -5.64
C HIS A 80 -10.75 -7.56 -7.07
N ILE A 81 -9.61 -8.23 -7.24
CA ILE A 81 -9.01 -8.52 -8.53
C ILE A 81 -9.66 -9.77 -9.15
N GLN A 82 -9.90 -9.74 -10.46
CA GLN A 82 -10.46 -10.84 -11.23
C GLN A 82 -9.49 -11.35 -12.29
N ALA A 83 -9.67 -12.60 -12.72
CA ALA A 83 -8.86 -13.20 -13.78
C ALA A 83 -9.00 -12.41 -15.09
N GLY A 84 -7.88 -12.20 -15.79
CA GLY A 84 -7.81 -11.49 -17.07
C GLY A 84 -7.81 -9.97 -16.99
N GLU A 85 -7.92 -9.39 -15.79
CA GLU A 85 -7.92 -7.92 -15.64
C GLU A 85 -6.53 -7.29 -15.85
N THR A 86 -6.54 -6.01 -16.21
CA THR A 86 -5.37 -5.13 -16.08
C THR A 86 -5.52 -4.32 -14.80
N VAL A 87 -4.59 -4.49 -13.88
CA VAL A 87 -4.57 -3.86 -12.55
C VAL A 87 -3.49 -2.80 -12.48
N LEU A 88 -3.84 -1.63 -11.94
CA LEU A 88 -2.89 -0.58 -11.60
C LEU A 88 -2.82 -0.43 -10.08
N ASP A 89 -1.62 -0.64 -9.52
CA ASP A 89 -1.31 -0.48 -8.10
C ASP A 89 -0.51 0.80 -7.88
N LEU A 90 -1.12 1.78 -7.24
CA LEU A 90 -0.49 3.08 -6.93
C LEU A 90 0.11 3.05 -5.51
N GLY A 91 1.40 3.33 -5.41
CA GLY A 91 2.16 3.14 -4.18
C GLY A 91 2.53 1.67 -3.97
N SER A 92 2.96 0.99 -5.03
CA SER A 92 3.18 -0.45 -5.06
C SER A 92 4.28 -0.95 -4.12
N GLY A 93 5.13 -0.06 -3.59
CA GLY A 93 6.21 -0.41 -2.69
C GLY A 93 7.12 -1.49 -3.26
N GLY A 94 7.44 -2.50 -2.45
CA GLY A 94 8.23 -3.67 -2.85
C GLY A 94 7.52 -4.67 -3.74
N GLY A 95 6.28 -4.39 -4.17
CA GLY A 95 5.54 -5.16 -5.18
C GLY A 95 4.76 -6.37 -4.67
N LYS A 96 4.60 -6.55 -3.34
CA LYS A 96 3.86 -7.70 -2.80
C LYS A 96 2.47 -7.84 -3.39
N ILE A 97 1.69 -6.76 -3.40
CA ILE A 97 0.31 -6.77 -3.95
C ILE A 97 0.31 -7.00 -5.45
N CYS A 98 1.28 -6.42 -6.18
CA CYS A 98 1.44 -6.67 -7.61
C CYS A 98 1.67 -8.16 -7.90
N TYR A 99 2.50 -8.84 -7.11
CA TYR A 99 2.80 -10.26 -7.28
C TYR A 99 1.66 -11.20 -6.84
N ILE A 100 0.87 -10.79 -5.85
CA ILE A 100 -0.39 -11.47 -5.54
C ILE A 100 -1.38 -11.28 -6.70
N GLY A 101 -1.54 -10.04 -7.17
CA GLY A 101 -2.41 -9.70 -8.29
C GLY A 101 -2.05 -10.46 -9.56
N ALA A 102 -0.75 -10.59 -9.87
CA ALA A 102 -0.25 -11.34 -11.03
C ALA A 102 -0.74 -12.79 -11.05
N GLN A 103 -0.80 -13.43 -9.89
CA GLN A 103 -1.31 -14.79 -9.74
C GLN A 103 -2.83 -14.85 -9.93
N VAL A 104 -3.55 -13.82 -9.47
CA VAL A 104 -5.01 -13.76 -9.58
C VAL A 104 -5.45 -13.47 -11.00
N VAL A 105 -4.85 -12.48 -11.66
CA VAL A 105 -5.22 -12.12 -13.06
C VAL A 105 -4.80 -13.19 -14.07
N GLY A 106 -3.75 -13.97 -13.76
CA GLY A 106 -3.26 -15.05 -14.64
C GLY A 106 -2.54 -14.54 -15.87
N SER A 107 -2.24 -15.48 -16.80
CA SER A 107 -1.46 -15.21 -18.02
C SER A 107 -2.11 -14.23 -19.00
N GLU A 108 -3.44 -14.10 -18.96
CA GLU A 108 -4.22 -13.20 -19.82
C GLU A 108 -4.39 -11.80 -19.23
N GLY A 109 -4.07 -11.62 -17.94
CA GLY A 109 -4.13 -10.35 -17.24
C GLY A 109 -2.77 -9.66 -17.15
N HIS A 110 -2.76 -8.44 -16.62
CA HIS A 110 -1.55 -7.64 -16.47
C HIS A 110 -1.59 -6.79 -15.20
N VAL A 111 -0.44 -6.61 -14.54
CA VAL A 111 -0.33 -5.78 -13.33
C VAL A 111 0.75 -4.72 -13.52
N ILE A 112 0.40 -3.48 -13.21
CA ILE A 112 1.29 -2.33 -13.30
C ILE A 112 1.44 -1.76 -11.88
N GLY A 113 2.63 -1.90 -11.30
CA GLY A 113 2.99 -1.26 -10.04
C GLY A 113 3.64 0.10 -10.29
N VAL A 114 3.17 1.12 -9.59
CA VAL A 114 3.74 2.47 -9.65
C VAL A 114 4.15 2.92 -8.26
N ASP A 115 5.40 3.36 -8.13
CA ASP A 115 5.89 3.94 -6.89
C ASP A 115 6.83 5.13 -7.16
N ARG A 116 6.94 6.04 -6.19
CA ARG A 116 7.85 7.19 -6.26
C ARG A 116 9.23 6.88 -5.70
N ASN A 117 9.35 5.83 -4.90
CA ASN A 117 10.58 5.45 -4.20
C ASN A 117 11.38 4.47 -5.04
N ASP A 118 12.58 4.88 -5.48
CA ASP A 118 13.46 4.06 -6.31
C ASP A 118 13.94 2.81 -5.56
N ASP A 119 14.24 2.88 -4.25
CA ASP A 119 14.68 1.74 -3.45
C ASP A 119 13.59 0.66 -3.36
N MET A 120 12.32 1.07 -3.25
CA MET A 120 11.18 0.14 -3.26
C MET A 120 10.99 -0.50 -4.64
N LEU A 121 11.11 0.29 -5.70
CA LEU A 121 11.03 -0.23 -7.07
C LEU A 121 12.18 -1.20 -7.39
N ASP A 122 13.37 -0.91 -6.90
CA ASP A 122 14.53 -1.79 -7.08
C ASP A 122 14.33 -3.12 -6.32
N LEU A 123 13.77 -3.08 -5.12
CA LEU A 123 13.37 -4.27 -4.38
C LEU A 123 12.33 -5.09 -5.16
N ALA A 124 11.29 -4.43 -5.69
CA ALA A 124 10.27 -5.10 -6.48
C ALA A 124 10.88 -5.76 -7.74
N ARG A 125 11.65 -5.03 -8.52
CA ARG A 125 12.27 -5.50 -9.76
C ARG A 125 13.29 -6.60 -9.55
N LYS A 126 13.98 -6.62 -8.41
CA LYS A 126 14.99 -7.64 -8.06
C LYS A 126 14.48 -9.07 -8.21
N TYR A 127 13.21 -9.30 -7.96
CA TYR A 127 12.61 -10.64 -7.96
C TYR A 127 11.66 -10.89 -9.12
N GLN A 128 11.52 -9.93 -10.03
CA GLN A 128 10.53 -10.00 -11.11
C GLN A 128 10.73 -11.23 -12.02
N ASP A 129 11.95 -11.51 -12.42
CA ASP A 129 12.27 -12.66 -13.27
C ASP A 129 12.03 -13.98 -12.52
N GLN A 130 12.46 -14.08 -11.26
CA GLN A 130 12.24 -15.28 -10.44
C GLN A 130 10.75 -15.60 -10.28
N ILE A 131 9.92 -14.58 -10.11
CA ILE A 131 8.48 -14.77 -9.96
C ILE A 131 7.84 -15.12 -11.30
N ALA A 132 8.27 -14.48 -12.40
CA ALA A 132 7.81 -14.81 -13.74
C ALA A 132 8.14 -16.28 -14.11
N ASP A 133 9.34 -16.75 -13.78
CA ASP A 133 9.73 -18.15 -13.95
C ASP A 133 8.85 -19.10 -13.13
N SER A 134 8.55 -18.73 -11.89
CA SER A 134 7.68 -19.54 -11.00
C SER A 134 6.24 -19.60 -11.50
N LEU A 135 5.75 -18.55 -12.15
CA LEU A 135 4.41 -18.48 -12.75
C LEU A 135 4.33 -19.16 -14.12
N GLY A 136 5.43 -19.18 -14.86
CA GLY A 136 5.49 -19.59 -16.27
C GLY A 136 5.04 -18.48 -17.24
N TYR A 137 4.87 -17.26 -16.79
CA TYR A 137 4.53 -16.08 -17.60
C TYR A 137 5.00 -14.78 -16.91
N ALA A 138 5.22 -13.72 -17.69
CA ALA A 138 5.62 -12.40 -17.23
C ALA A 138 4.47 -11.41 -17.47
N ASN A 139 3.75 -11.03 -16.41
CA ASN A 139 2.58 -10.16 -16.48
C ASN A 139 2.61 -9.01 -15.47
N VAL A 140 3.78 -8.68 -14.93
CA VAL A 140 3.97 -7.57 -14.00
C VAL A 140 5.00 -6.61 -14.57
N GLU A 141 4.73 -5.31 -14.43
CA GLU A 141 5.72 -4.27 -14.68
C GLU A 141 5.73 -3.23 -13.54
N PHE A 142 6.90 -2.62 -13.30
CA PHE A 142 7.05 -1.57 -12.30
C PHE A 142 7.51 -0.27 -12.95
N ARG A 143 6.80 0.81 -12.65
CA ARG A 143 7.05 2.16 -13.18
C ARG A 143 7.29 3.14 -12.06
N LYS A 144 8.13 4.13 -12.33
CA LYS A 144 8.28 5.29 -11.46
C LYS A 144 7.16 6.29 -11.74
N GLY A 145 6.49 6.77 -10.68
CA GLY A 145 5.42 7.76 -10.71
C GLY A 145 5.81 9.07 -10.04
#